data_24b92b0785c3dc6a34a52f19f7208f26
#
_entry.id   24b92b0785c3dc6a34a52f19f7208f26
#
_cell.length_a   1.000
_cell.length_b   1.000
_cell.length_c   1.000
_cell.angle_alpha   90.00
_cell.angle_beta   90.00
_cell.angle_gamma   90.00
#
_symmetry.space_group_name_H-M   'P 1'
#
loop_
_entity.id
_entity.type
_entity.pdbx_description
1 polymer ?
#
loop_
_entity_poly.entity_id
_entity_poly.type
_entity_poly.pdbx_seq_one_letter_code
_entity_poly.pdbx_strand_id
1 'polypeptide(L)'
;MNIVLLESLGISPERLSEYARPLVEAGHTFNAYPRDLDIQVQIERAREADVIIIANMPLRGEVIRACKHLKFIDVAFTGVDHVD
;
A
#
# COMPACT_ATOMS: atom_id res chain seq x y z
N MET A 1 -2.44 12.00 -5.67
CA MET A 1 -2.56 10.54 -5.79
C MET A 1 -2.96 9.93 -4.47
N ASN A 2 -3.68 8.83 -4.52
CA ASN A 2 -4.01 8.04 -3.33
C ASN A 2 -2.93 6.98 -3.13
N ILE A 3 -2.22 7.07 -2.02
CA ILE A 3 -1.14 6.15 -1.67
C ILE A 3 -1.61 5.29 -0.51
N VAL A 4 -1.56 3.98 -0.68
CA VAL A 4 -2.04 3.02 0.32
C VAL A 4 -0.90 2.07 0.70
N LEU A 5 -0.59 2.02 2.00
CA LEU A 5 0.33 1.04 2.58
C LEU A 5 -0.51 -0.09 3.17
N LEU A 6 -0.40 -1.28 2.60
CA LEU A 6 -1.24 -2.41 2.98
C LEU A 6 -0.67 -3.27 4.10
N GLU A 7 0.53 -2.96 4.60
CA GLU A 7 1.07 -3.65 5.76
C GLU A 7 2.02 -2.77 6.54
N SER A 8 2.18 -3.07 7.83
CA SER A 8 3.15 -2.38 8.67
C SER A 8 4.58 -2.69 8.20
N LEU A 9 5.41 -1.63 8.14
CA LEU A 9 6.83 -1.76 7.76
C LEU A 9 7.73 -1.96 8.98
N GLY A 10 7.18 -2.23 10.16
CA GLY A 10 7.96 -2.40 11.38
C GLY A 10 8.45 -1.11 11.99
N ILE A 11 7.89 0.03 11.60
CA ILE A 11 8.22 1.33 12.18
C ILE A 11 7.03 1.87 12.97
N SER A 12 7.31 2.79 13.90
CA SER A 12 6.25 3.38 14.72
C SER A 12 5.32 4.26 13.87
N PRO A 13 4.04 4.44 14.29
CA PRO A 13 3.13 5.34 13.58
C PRO A 13 3.66 6.77 13.47
N GLU A 14 4.37 7.26 14.49
CA GLU A 14 4.96 8.60 14.47
C GLU A 14 6.02 8.72 13.38
N ARG A 15 6.90 7.73 13.24
CA ARG A 15 7.93 7.73 12.20
C ARG A 15 7.32 7.60 10.82
N LEU A 16 6.29 6.78 10.69
CA LEU A 16 5.59 6.63 9.42
C LEU A 16 4.95 7.95 9.00
N SER A 17 4.33 8.68 9.93
CA SER A 17 3.77 10.00 9.67
C SER A 17 4.83 11.00 9.21
N GLU A 18 6.02 10.95 9.79
CA GLU A 18 7.13 11.82 9.37
C GLU A 18 7.57 11.52 7.93
N TYR A 19 7.67 10.24 7.56
CA TYR A 19 8.03 9.86 6.20
C TYR A 19 6.94 10.23 5.19
N ALA A 20 5.68 10.16 5.59
CA ALA A 20 4.56 10.48 4.72
C ALA A 20 4.31 11.99 4.58
N ARG A 21 4.83 12.80 5.49
CA ARG A 21 4.58 14.25 5.51
C ARG A 21 4.85 14.94 4.18
N PRO A 22 6.00 14.73 3.51
CA PRO A 22 6.24 15.39 2.23
C PRO A 22 5.19 15.05 1.17
N LEU A 23 4.67 13.82 1.20
CA LEU A 23 3.65 13.37 0.26
C LEU A 23 2.33 14.08 0.54
N VAL A 24 1.94 14.18 1.80
CA VAL A 24 0.71 14.86 2.19
C VAL A 24 0.80 16.36 1.89
N GLU A 25 1.93 16.98 2.15
CA GLU A 25 2.17 18.40 1.86
C GLU A 25 2.14 18.67 0.36
N ALA A 26 2.50 17.68 -0.47
CA ALA A 26 2.42 17.79 -1.93
C ALA A 26 1.01 17.56 -2.48
N GLY A 27 0.02 17.32 -1.62
CA GLY A 27 -1.38 17.16 -2.02
C GLY A 27 -1.81 15.71 -2.24
N HIS A 28 -0.99 14.73 -1.88
CA HIS A 28 -1.35 13.32 -1.97
C HIS A 28 -2.03 12.86 -0.67
N THR A 29 -2.85 11.82 -0.78
CA THR A 29 -3.38 11.15 0.39
C THR A 29 -2.49 9.94 0.71
N PHE A 30 -2.31 9.67 1.99
CA PHE A 30 -1.54 8.52 2.46
C PHE A 30 -2.32 7.81 3.54
N ASN A 31 -2.65 6.55 3.31
CA ASN A 31 -3.38 5.72 4.26
C ASN A 31 -2.57 4.46 4.55
N ALA A 32 -2.28 4.23 5.81
CA ALA A 32 -1.53 3.07 6.26
C ALA A 32 -2.46 2.13 7.04
N TYR A 33 -2.40 0.85 6.73
CA TYR A 33 -3.23 -0.18 7.35
C TYR A 33 -2.35 -1.28 7.95
N PRO A 34 -2.81 -1.97 9.00
CA PRO A 34 -2.13 -3.15 9.48
C PRO A 34 -2.24 -4.27 8.44
N ARG A 35 -1.29 -5.20 8.47
CA ARG A 35 -1.31 -6.36 7.58
C ARG A 35 -2.59 -7.17 7.76
N ASP A 36 -3.24 -7.49 6.65
CA ASP A 36 -4.41 -8.36 6.63
C ASP A 36 -4.35 -9.21 5.35
N LEU A 37 -4.46 -10.52 5.50
CA LEU A 37 -4.36 -11.46 4.38
C LEU A 37 -5.72 -11.72 3.72
N ASP A 38 -6.80 -11.18 4.25
CA ASP A 38 -8.13 -11.30 3.65
C ASP A 38 -8.19 -10.46 2.37
N ILE A 39 -8.45 -11.14 1.25
CA ILE A 39 -8.48 -10.52 -0.07
C ILE A 39 -9.55 -9.42 -0.14
N GLN A 40 -10.72 -9.65 0.44
CA GLN A 40 -11.80 -8.65 0.40
C GLN A 40 -11.42 -7.38 1.16
N VAL A 41 -10.76 -7.53 2.29
CA VAL A 41 -10.27 -6.39 3.07
C VAL A 41 -9.21 -5.62 2.28
N GLN A 42 -8.29 -6.32 1.64
CA GLN A 42 -7.26 -5.69 0.80
C GLN A 42 -7.89 -4.91 -0.36
N ILE A 43 -8.90 -5.48 -1.01
CA ILE A 43 -9.61 -4.83 -2.11
C ILE A 43 -10.29 -3.54 -1.62
N GLU A 44 -11.00 -3.60 -0.49
CA GLU A 44 -11.66 -2.42 0.06
C GLU A 44 -10.67 -1.30 0.39
N ARG A 45 -9.51 -1.65 0.93
CA ARG A 45 -8.49 -0.67 1.31
C ARG A 45 -7.75 -0.08 0.12
N ALA A 46 -7.58 -0.86 -0.95
CA ALA A 46 -6.70 -0.50 -2.05
C ALA A 46 -7.42 -0.08 -3.34
N ARG A 47 -8.71 -0.31 -3.46
CA ARG A 47 -9.43 -0.16 -4.74
C ARG A 47 -9.35 1.25 -5.34
N GLU A 48 -9.17 2.27 -4.53
CA GLU A 48 -9.03 3.66 -5.00
C GLU A 48 -7.58 4.12 -5.06
N ALA A 49 -6.63 3.22 -4.79
CA ALA A 49 -5.22 3.58 -4.76
C ALA A 49 -4.64 3.83 -6.14
N ASP A 50 -3.82 4.86 -6.25
CA ASP A 50 -2.93 5.06 -7.39
C ASP A 50 -1.60 4.36 -7.16
N VAL A 51 -1.17 4.26 -5.90
CA VAL A 51 0.07 3.62 -5.50
C VAL A 51 -0.20 2.68 -4.33
N ILE A 52 0.26 1.46 -4.42
CA ILE A 52 0.21 0.48 -3.33
C ILE A 52 1.64 0.22 -2.86
N ILE A 53 1.86 0.28 -1.56
CA ILE A 53 3.14 -0.07 -0.94
C ILE A 53 2.94 -1.34 -0.12
N ILE A 54 3.78 -2.32 -0.36
CA ILE A 54 3.82 -3.57 0.40
C ILE A 54 5.27 -3.88 0.78
N ALA A 55 5.45 -4.85 1.68
CA ALA A 55 6.78 -5.34 2.03
C ALA A 55 6.84 -6.85 1.77
N ASN A 56 6.37 -7.67 2.72
CA ASN A 56 6.42 -9.13 2.58
C ASN A 56 5.06 -9.77 2.33
N MET A 57 3.99 -9.00 2.43
CA MET A 57 2.64 -9.51 2.26
C MET A 57 2.40 -9.91 0.80
N PRO A 58 1.79 -11.08 0.53
CA PRO A 58 1.41 -11.43 -0.83
C PRO A 58 0.39 -10.44 -1.39
N LEU A 59 0.60 -10.02 -2.63
CA LEU A 59 -0.37 -9.18 -3.35
C LEU A 59 -0.92 -10.00 -4.51
N ARG A 60 -2.16 -10.44 -4.37
CA ARG A 60 -2.79 -11.32 -5.34
C ARG A 60 -3.31 -10.56 -6.55
N GLY A 61 -3.35 -11.23 -7.70
CA GLY A 61 -3.86 -10.65 -8.93
C GLY A 61 -5.30 -10.14 -8.81
N GLU A 62 -6.13 -10.79 -7.98
CA GLU A 62 -7.49 -10.35 -7.70
C GLU A 62 -7.55 -8.94 -7.11
N VAL A 63 -6.63 -8.64 -6.20
CA VAL A 63 -6.54 -7.30 -5.59
C VAL A 63 -6.08 -6.29 -6.64
N ILE A 64 -5.05 -6.65 -7.40
CA ILE A 64 -4.50 -5.78 -8.45
C ILE A 64 -5.58 -5.43 -9.47
N ARG A 65 -6.34 -6.42 -9.92
CA ARG A 65 -7.40 -6.21 -10.90
C ARG A 65 -8.54 -5.33 -10.38
N ALA A 66 -8.77 -5.33 -9.08
CA ALA A 66 -9.79 -4.48 -8.46
C ALA A 66 -9.35 -3.01 -8.36
N CYS A 67 -8.06 -2.75 -8.45
CA CYS A 67 -7.48 -1.40 -8.31
C CYS A 67 -7.41 -0.71 -9.67
N LYS A 68 -8.53 -0.18 -10.12
CA LYS A 68 -8.65 0.38 -11.49
C LYS A 68 -7.82 1.65 -11.72
N HIS A 69 -7.44 2.33 -10.66
CA HIS A 69 -6.64 3.57 -10.74
C HIS A 69 -5.15 3.33 -10.49
N LEU A 70 -4.77 2.09 -10.24
CA LEU A 70 -3.41 1.76 -9.83
C LEU A 70 -2.39 2.06 -10.93
N LYS A 71 -1.36 2.82 -10.55
CA LYS A 71 -0.26 3.21 -11.44
C LYS A 71 1.06 2.56 -11.06
N PHE A 72 1.28 2.37 -9.75
CA PHE A 72 2.52 1.81 -9.22
C PHE A 72 2.27 0.84 -8.08
N ILE A 73 3.13 -0.18 -8.01
CA ILE A 73 3.26 -1.05 -6.85
C ILE A 73 4.69 -0.87 -6.36
N ASP A 74 4.87 -0.43 -5.12
CA ASP A 74 6.17 -0.27 -4.50
C ASP A 74 6.39 -1.37 -3.48
N VAL A 75 7.46 -2.12 -3.65
CA VAL A 75 7.84 -3.20 -2.72
C VAL A 75 8.99 -2.68 -1.86
N ALA A 76 8.72 -2.51 -0.58
CA ALA A 76 9.69 -1.89 0.34
C ALA A 76 10.91 -2.75 0.64
N PHE A 77 10.82 -4.08 0.40
CA PHE A 77 11.95 -4.99 0.54
C PHE A 77 12.29 -5.58 -0.83
N THR A 78 13.52 -6.09 -0.96
CA THR A 78 13.95 -6.73 -2.19
C THR A 78 13.20 -8.04 -2.43
N GLY A 79 12.89 -8.32 -3.69
CA GLY A 79 12.17 -9.52 -4.09
C GLY A 79 10.71 -9.23 -4.40
N VAL A 80 10.22 -9.82 -5.48
CA VAL A 80 8.85 -9.59 -5.97
C VAL A 80 8.10 -10.91 -6.19
N ASP A 81 8.63 -12.00 -5.67
CA ASP A 81 8.04 -13.34 -5.86
C ASP A 81 6.64 -13.47 -5.27
N HIS A 82 6.30 -12.61 -4.31
CA HIS A 82 5.00 -12.59 -3.65
C HIS A 82 3.97 -11.70 -4.35
N VAL A 83 4.33 -11.11 -5.47
CA VAL A 83 3.42 -10.26 -6.27
C VAL A 83 3.01 -11.03 -7.53
N ASP A 84 1.72 -11.08 -7.75
CA ASP A 84 1.16 -11.69 -8.96
C ASP A 84 1.22 -10.74 -10.15
#